data_827fa8a1186d6117e6e6f213249ea99a
#
_entry.id   827fa8a1186d6117e6e6f213249ea99a
#
_cell.length_a   1.000
_cell.length_b   1.000
_cell.length_c   1.000
_cell.angle_alpha   90.00
_cell.angle_beta   90.00
_cell.angle_gamma   90.00
#
_symmetry.space_group_name_H-M   'P 1'
#
loop_
_entity.id
_entity.type
_entity.pdbx_description
1 polymer ?
#
loop_
_entity_poly.entity_id
_entity_poly.type
_entity_poly.pdbx_seq_one_letter_code
_entity_poly.pdbx_strand_id
1 'polypeptide(L)'
;EIGVRLVGSEMCIRDSCTLTFLSSSTGVVAAFAFARGLIQSRDLSLGNAWEDMVRCVLWLFLPLAVICSIIAVWQGCTQTFDAMTVVKTIEGPIQKIAVGPVASQEAIRVLAVTGGGFFSANSAHPFAAPTAVVCMIQIILMLLMAASLVFAYGRMTGNVKSGFSILFGMMVLFIGAFMLIAWSESTANPLVTELGVSHGLGNMEGKEVRFGTLLTSLFATGSSASAAGSSAGSFDSMMPIGGGVSLWLIQVGDVIFGGSRSGLYTMLG
;
A
#
# COMPACT_ATOMS: atom_id res chain seq x y z
N GLU A 1 -5.35 -31.75 3.72
CA GLU A 1 -4.28 -30.74 3.83
C GLU A 1 -4.74 -29.32 3.45
N ILE A 2 -5.62 -29.17 2.45
CA ILE A 2 -6.13 -27.84 2.01
C ILE A 2 -7.04 -27.23 3.10
N GLY A 3 -7.83 -28.03 3.80
CA GLY A 3 -8.70 -27.56 4.88
C GLY A 3 -7.94 -26.98 6.09
N VAL A 4 -6.81 -27.60 6.44
CA VAL A 4 -5.95 -27.13 7.56
C VAL A 4 -5.24 -25.82 7.22
N ARG A 5 -4.83 -25.64 5.96
CA ARG A 5 -4.24 -24.36 5.51
C ARG A 5 -5.25 -23.22 5.50
N LEU A 6 -6.52 -23.49 5.20
CA LEU A 6 -7.58 -22.47 5.22
C LEU A 6 -7.95 -22.03 6.63
N VAL A 7 -8.06 -22.97 7.58
CA VAL A 7 -8.27 -22.64 8.99
C VAL A 7 -7.08 -21.83 9.53
N GLY A 8 -5.85 -22.18 9.15
CA GLY A 8 -4.67 -21.39 9.46
C GLY A 8 -4.70 -20.00 8.84
N SER A 9 -5.22 -19.84 7.60
CA SER A 9 -5.31 -18.54 6.95
C SER A 9 -6.39 -17.64 7.54
N GLU A 10 -7.53 -18.18 7.98
CA GLU A 10 -8.57 -17.38 8.67
C GLU A 10 -8.09 -16.84 10.01
N MET A 11 -7.38 -17.64 10.81
CA MET A 11 -6.74 -17.14 12.03
C MET A 11 -5.68 -16.09 11.71
N CYS A 12 -4.85 -16.31 10.70
CA CYS A 12 -3.87 -15.32 10.23
C CYS A 12 -4.53 -14.01 9.75
N ILE A 13 -5.72 -14.06 9.13
CA ILE A 13 -6.44 -12.87 8.68
C ILE A 13 -6.90 -12.03 9.87
N ARG A 14 -7.51 -12.64 10.88
CA ARG A 14 -7.97 -11.94 12.08
C ARG A 14 -6.81 -11.31 12.83
N ASP A 15 -5.75 -12.06 13.05
CA ASP A 15 -4.54 -11.59 13.72
C ASP A 15 -3.84 -10.51 12.90
N SER A 16 -3.74 -10.71 11.59
CA SER A 16 -3.17 -9.73 10.67
C SER A 16 -3.94 -8.41 10.69
N CYS A 17 -5.27 -8.42 10.62
CA CYS A 17 -6.08 -7.21 10.68
C CYS A 17 -5.89 -6.46 12.00
N THR A 18 -5.91 -7.18 13.13
CA THR A 18 -5.74 -6.58 14.46
C THR A 18 -4.35 -6.01 14.64
N LEU A 19 -3.32 -6.77 14.31
CA LEU A 19 -1.92 -6.33 14.39
C LEU A 19 -1.65 -5.15 13.46
N THR A 20 -2.26 -5.14 12.28
CA THR A 20 -2.10 -4.07 11.29
C THR A 20 -2.69 -2.75 11.80
N PHE A 21 -3.89 -2.77 12.38
CA PHE A 21 -4.48 -1.59 13.00
C PHE A 21 -3.66 -1.07 14.19
N LEU A 22 -3.26 -1.95 15.10
CA LEU A 22 -2.46 -1.58 16.27
C LEU A 22 -1.09 -1.03 15.86
N SER A 23 -0.42 -1.68 14.93
CA SER A 23 0.90 -1.27 14.46
C SER A 23 0.87 0.12 13.82
N SER A 24 -0.10 0.37 12.94
CA SER A 24 -0.23 1.67 12.26
C SER A 24 -0.66 2.78 13.20
N SER A 25 -1.60 2.50 14.11
CA SER A 25 -2.03 3.48 15.11
C SER A 25 -0.88 3.85 16.05
N THR A 26 -0.04 2.89 16.45
CA THR A 26 1.16 3.15 17.26
C THR A 26 2.12 4.10 16.53
N GLY A 27 2.33 3.92 15.23
CA GLY A 27 3.16 4.81 14.42
C GLY A 27 2.62 6.25 14.36
N VAL A 28 1.31 6.39 14.16
CA VAL A 28 0.65 7.71 14.15
C VAL A 28 0.76 8.39 15.52
N VAL A 29 0.52 7.64 16.60
CA VAL A 29 0.64 8.15 17.99
C VAL A 29 2.06 8.59 18.29
N ALA A 30 3.06 7.81 17.88
CA ALA A 30 4.47 8.18 18.02
C ALA A 30 4.80 9.47 17.25
N ALA A 31 4.25 9.64 16.03
CA ALA A 31 4.42 10.88 15.25
C ALA A 31 3.80 12.09 15.97
N PHE A 32 2.60 11.95 16.55
CA PHE A 32 1.98 13.02 17.34
C PHE A 32 2.76 13.33 18.61
N ALA A 33 3.25 12.31 19.34
CA ALA A 33 4.06 12.50 20.53
C ALA A 33 5.37 13.24 20.20
N PHE A 34 6.02 12.86 19.09
CA PHE A 34 7.22 13.53 18.59
C PHE A 34 6.95 14.98 18.21
N ALA A 35 5.88 15.25 17.45
CA ALA A 35 5.49 16.59 17.08
C ALA A 35 5.18 17.47 18.32
N ARG A 36 4.49 16.93 19.32
CA ARG A 36 4.25 17.60 20.60
C ARG A 36 5.57 17.92 21.33
N GLY A 37 6.50 16.95 21.39
CA GLY A 37 7.82 17.15 21.99
C GLY A 37 8.65 18.25 21.35
N LEU A 38 8.55 18.42 20.03
CA LEU A 38 9.24 19.52 19.31
C LEU A 38 8.63 20.90 19.56
N ILE A 39 7.32 20.96 19.81
CA ILE A 39 6.59 22.21 19.97
C ILE A 39 6.62 22.68 21.43
N GLN A 40 6.53 21.76 22.38
CA GLN A 40 6.46 22.05 23.80
C GLN A 40 7.84 22.17 24.42
N SER A 41 8.29 23.40 24.67
CA SER A 41 9.58 23.67 25.33
C SER A 41 9.53 23.67 26.86
N ARG A 42 8.35 23.65 27.49
CA ARG A 42 8.19 23.83 28.95
C ARG A 42 7.42 22.75 29.69
N ASP A 43 6.56 22.01 29.03
CA ASP A 43 5.76 20.94 29.65
C ASP A 43 6.31 19.57 29.28
N LEU A 44 6.57 18.74 30.28
CA LEU A 44 7.04 17.36 30.12
C LEU A 44 5.92 16.37 29.70
N SER A 45 4.68 16.85 29.53
CA SER A 45 3.53 16.00 29.19
C SER A 45 3.41 15.82 27.67
N LEU A 46 3.79 14.65 27.18
CA LEU A 46 3.63 14.25 25.76
C LEU A 46 2.21 13.80 25.40
N GLY A 47 1.28 13.82 26.36
CA GLY A 47 -0.09 13.33 26.20
C GLY A 47 -0.25 11.86 26.62
N ASN A 48 -1.44 11.29 26.36
CA ASN A 48 -1.75 9.90 26.68
C ASN A 48 -1.76 9.04 25.40
N ALA A 49 -0.74 8.20 25.23
CA ALA A 49 -0.57 7.35 24.04
C ALA A 49 -1.75 6.38 23.83
N TRP A 50 -2.34 5.86 24.89
CA TRP A 50 -3.48 4.94 24.80
C TRP A 50 -4.75 5.63 24.31
N GLU A 51 -5.01 6.82 24.79
CA GLU A 51 -6.15 7.63 24.35
C GLU A 51 -6.01 8.04 22.88
N ASP A 52 -4.82 8.49 22.49
CA ASP A 52 -4.53 8.85 21.11
C ASP A 52 -4.65 7.64 20.18
N MET A 53 -4.21 6.45 20.64
CA MET A 53 -4.33 5.21 19.86
C MET A 53 -5.78 4.81 19.63
N VAL A 54 -6.60 4.82 20.69
CA VAL A 54 -8.04 4.50 20.57
C VAL A 54 -8.75 5.51 19.67
N ARG A 55 -8.45 6.80 19.79
CA ARG A 55 -8.99 7.84 18.91
C ARG A 55 -8.56 7.63 17.48
N CYS A 56 -7.29 7.31 17.22
CA CYS A 56 -6.78 7.06 15.90
C CYS A 56 -7.48 5.88 15.22
N VAL A 57 -7.65 4.77 15.95
CA VAL A 57 -8.35 3.59 15.41
C VAL A 57 -9.82 3.89 15.13
N LEU A 58 -10.55 4.47 16.09
CA LEU A 58 -11.99 4.63 15.98
C LEU A 58 -12.40 5.78 15.04
N TRP A 59 -11.66 6.87 15.01
CA TRP A 59 -12.04 8.07 14.24
C TRP A 59 -11.32 8.23 12.91
N LEU A 60 -10.17 7.59 12.72
CA LEU A 60 -9.41 7.70 11.48
C LEU A 60 -9.42 6.38 10.70
N PHE A 61 -8.86 5.32 11.28
CA PHE A 61 -8.66 4.07 10.53
C PHE A 61 -9.97 3.35 10.21
N LEU A 62 -10.85 3.18 11.18
CA LEU A 62 -12.07 2.40 11.01
C LEU A 62 -13.05 3.04 10.02
N PRO A 63 -13.38 4.34 10.06
CA PRO A 63 -14.27 4.94 9.07
C PRO A 63 -13.71 4.88 7.65
N LEU A 64 -12.42 5.16 7.48
CA LEU A 64 -11.77 5.09 6.17
C LEU A 64 -11.76 3.65 5.63
N ALA A 65 -11.43 2.67 6.47
CA ALA A 65 -11.43 1.26 6.08
C ALA A 65 -12.83 0.80 5.63
N VAL A 66 -13.89 1.20 6.35
CA VAL A 66 -15.27 0.87 5.97
C VAL A 66 -15.64 1.47 4.62
N ILE A 67 -15.37 2.77 4.42
CA ILE A 67 -15.67 3.44 3.15
C ILE A 67 -14.92 2.77 1.99
N CYS A 68 -13.63 2.50 2.17
CA CYS A 68 -12.83 1.87 1.13
C CYS A 68 -13.24 0.43 0.86
N SER A 69 -13.64 -0.32 1.89
CA SER A 69 -14.19 -1.68 1.73
C SER A 69 -15.48 -1.68 0.92
N ILE A 70 -16.39 -0.74 1.17
CA ILE A 70 -17.64 -0.61 0.42
C ILE A 70 -17.34 -0.32 -1.07
N ILE A 71 -16.42 0.60 -1.34
CA ILE A 71 -16.03 0.92 -2.72
C ILE A 71 -15.37 -0.31 -3.38
N ALA A 72 -14.50 -1.02 -2.66
CA ALA A 72 -13.84 -2.23 -3.17
C ALA A 72 -14.85 -3.32 -3.52
N VAL A 73 -15.85 -3.56 -2.66
CA VAL A 73 -16.95 -4.52 -2.93
C VAL A 73 -17.75 -4.09 -4.15
N TRP A 74 -18.07 -2.79 -4.27
CA TRP A 74 -18.78 -2.27 -5.43
C TRP A 74 -18.01 -2.48 -6.74
N GLN A 75 -16.68 -2.46 -6.68
CA GLN A 75 -15.80 -2.72 -7.81
C GLN A 75 -15.54 -4.22 -8.08
N GLY A 76 -16.11 -5.11 -7.28
CA GLY A 76 -16.04 -6.56 -7.49
C GLY A 76 -15.02 -7.30 -6.62
N CYS A 77 -14.44 -6.67 -5.60
CA CYS A 77 -13.63 -7.41 -4.61
C CYS A 77 -14.53 -8.36 -3.82
N THR A 78 -14.03 -9.55 -3.56
CA THR A 78 -14.79 -10.57 -2.80
C THR A 78 -14.92 -10.18 -1.33
N GLN A 79 -16.13 -10.31 -0.80
CA GLN A 79 -16.43 -10.10 0.62
C GLN A 79 -17.45 -11.13 1.08
N THR A 80 -16.99 -12.29 1.49
CA THR A 80 -17.81 -13.40 1.96
C THR A 80 -17.22 -13.99 3.23
N PHE A 81 -18.04 -14.73 3.98
CA PHE A 81 -17.57 -15.54 5.10
C PHE A 81 -17.33 -17.01 4.70
N ASP A 82 -17.62 -17.36 3.44
CA ASP A 82 -17.32 -18.67 2.91
C ASP A 82 -15.82 -18.79 2.62
N ALA A 83 -15.24 -19.92 3.00
CA ALA A 83 -13.81 -20.17 2.77
C ALA A 83 -13.49 -20.52 1.32
N MET A 84 -14.42 -21.18 0.62
CA MET A 84 -14.24 -21.64 -0.75
C MET A 84 -15.55 -21.63 -1.54
N THR A 85 -15.44 -21.26 -2.80
CA THR A 85 -16.50 -21.45 -3.80
C THR A 85 -16.11 -22.60 -4.74
N VAL A 86 -17.03 -23.53 -4.94
CA VAL A 86 -16.83 -24.67 -5.84
C VAL A 86 -17.43 -24.33 -7.18
N VAL A 87 -16.62 -24.32 -8.23
CA VAL A 87 -17.04 -24.03 -9.60
C VAL A 87 -16.70 -25.20 -10.51
N LYS A 88 -17.61 -25.57 -11.38
CA LYS A 88 -17.35 -26.55 -12.44
C LYS A 88 -16.74 -25.82 -13.64
N THR A 89 -15.55 -26.22 -14.05
CA THR A 89 -14.89 -25.64 -15.23
C THR A 89 -15.59 -26.09 -16.53
N ILE A 90 -15.35 -25.34 -17.61
CA ILE A 90 -15.88 -25.67 -18.93
C ILE A 90 -15.41 -27.06 -19.40
N GLU A 91 -14.22 -27.47 -19.00
CA GLU A 91 -13.60 -28.76 -19.32
C GLU A 91 -14.15 -29.94 -18.47
N GLY A 92 -14.99 -29.65 -17.45
CA GLY A 92 -15.64 -30.66 -16.61
C GLY A 92 -15.08 -30.85 -15.20
N PRO A 93 -13.78 -30.67 -14.90
CA PRO A 93 -13.27 -30.83 -13.54
C PRO A 93 -13.80 -29.75 -12.59
N ILE A 94 -13.87 -30.12 -11.31
CA ILE A 94 -14.31 -29.24 -10.23
C ILE A 94 -13.10 -28.41 -9.74
N GLN A 95 -13.21 -27.08 -9.78
CA GLN A 95 -12.23 -26.16 -9.23
C GLN A 95 -12.74 -25.57 -7.91
N LYS A 96 -11.91 -25.58 -6.89
CA LYS A 96 -12.15 -24.91 -5.61
C LYS A 96 -11.41 -23.58 -5.61
N ILE A 97 -12.15 -22.49 -5.52
CA ILE A 97 -11.62 -21.13 -5.51
C ILE A 97 -11.70 -20.61 -4.08
N ALA A 98 -10.57 -20.19 -3.51
CA ALA A 98 -10.55 -19.55 -2.20
C ALA A 98 -11.22 -18.19 -2.29
N VAL A 99 -12.14 -17.93 -1.38
CA VAL A 99 -12.84 -16.64 -1.21
C VAL A 99 -12.85 -16.30 0.29
N GLY A 100 -13.22 -15.08 0.64
CA GLY A 100 -13.24 -14.67 2.04
C GLY A 100 -13.50 -13.17 2.19
N PRO A 101 -13.26 -12.56 3.35
CA PRO A 101 -13.44 -11.14 3.61
C PRO A 101 -12.28 -10.30 3.04
N VAL A 102 -12.02 -10.45 1.74
CA VAL A 102 -10.85 -9.89 1.05
C VAL A 102 -10.93 -8.37 1.01
N ALA A 103 -12.08 -7.78 0.64
CA ALA A 103 -12.21 -6.34 0.50
C ALA A 103 -11.91 -5.57 1.79
N SER A 104 -12.40 -6.06 2.93
CA SER A 104 -12.14 -5.43 4.23
C SER A 104 -10.67 -5.59 4.65
N GLN A 105 -10.08 -6.76 4.46
CA GLN A 105 -8.68 -6.99 4.76
C GLN A 105 -7.76 -6.12 3.90
N GLU A 106 -8.02 -6.03 2.60
CA GLU A 106 -7.24 -5.19 1.69
C GLU A 106 -7.34 -3.71 2.04
N ALA A 107 -8.53 -3.21 2.38
CA ALA A 107 -8.71 -1.82 2.79
C ALA A 107 -7.91 -1.50 4.07
N ILE A 108 -7.95 -2.40 5.07
CA ILE A 108 -7.19 -2.25 6.31
C ILE A 108 -5.69 -2.30 6.04
N ARG A 109 -5.23 -3.27 5.25
CA ARG A 109 -3.84 -3.48 4.90
C ARG A 109 -3.23 -2.27 4.21
N VAL A 110 -3.91 -1.77 3.18
CA VAL A 110 -3.41 -0.66 2.38
C VAL A 110 -3.41 0.65 3.18
N LEU A 111 -4.45 0.89 3.98
CA LEU A 111 -4.53 2.07 4.86
C LEU A 111 -3.44 2.06 5.93
N ALA A 112 -3.09 0.89 6.41
CA ALA A 112 -2.01 0.70 7.38
C ALA A 112 -0.60 0.71 6.74
N VAL A 113 -0.52 0.83 5.42
CA VAL A 113 0.73 0.84 4.66
C VAL A 113 1.56 -0.41 4.96
N THR A 114 0.92 -1.58 4.80
CA THR A 114 1.56 -2.89 4.99
C THR A 114 1.41 -3.76 3.75
N GLY A 115 2.40 -4.60 3.50
CA GLY A 115 2.36 -5.61 2.45
C GLY A 115 1.59 -6.86 2.85
N GLY A 116 1.61 -7.86 1.97
CA GLY A 116 0.88 -9.11 2.14
C GLY A 116 -0.51 -9.06 1.52
N GLY A 117 -1.38 -9.94 1.91
CA GLY A 117 -2.75 -10.02 1.42
C GLY A 117 -3.31 -11.42 1.57
N PHE A 118 -4.60 -11.58 1.35
CA PHE A 118 -5.32 -12.85 1.51
C PHE A 118 -4.72 -13.97 0.63
N PHE A 119 -4.34 -13.63 -0.61
CA PHE A 119 -3.89 -14.60 -1.61
C PHE A 119 -2.37 -14.70 -1.72
N SER A 120 -1.60 -14.09 -0.85
CA SER A 120 -0.13 -14.01 -0.90
C SER A 120 0.44 -13.38 -2.19
N ALA A 121 -0.40 -12.76 -3.00
CA ALA A 121 -0.04 -12.08 -4.25
C ALA A 121 -0.27 -10.56 -4.17
N ASN A 122 -0.49 -10.03 -2.99
CA ASN A 122 -0.82 -8.63 -2.77
C ASN A 122 -1.98 -8.15 -3.67
N SER A 123 -1.87 -6.93 -4.20
CA SER A 123 -2.87 -6.34 -5.10
C SER A 123 -2.80 -6.85 -6.54
N ALA A 124 -1.86 -7.74 -6.88
CA ALA A 124 -1.81 -8.39 -8.18
C ALA A 124 -2.94 -9.41 -8.36
N HIS A 125 -3.47 -9.98 -7.26
CA HIS A 125 -4.54 -10.97 -7.36
C HIS A 125 -5.86 -10.32 -7.85
N PRO A 126 -6.58 -10.93 -8.83
CA PRO A 126 -7.81 -10.37 -9.39
C PRO A 126 -8.91 -10.10 -8.39
N PHE A 127 -9.02 -10.87 -7.32
CA PHE A 127 -10.03 -10.67 -6.27
C PHE A 127 -9.64 -9.60 -5.24
N ALA A 128 -8.35 -9.25 -5.15
CA ALA A 128 -7.87 -8.18 -4.27
C ALA A 128 -7.94 -6.80 -4.92
N ALA A 129 -7.64 -6.71 -6.22
CA ALA A 129 -7.78 -5.49 -7.00
C ALA A 129 -8.32 -5.83 -8.40
N PRO A 130 -9.65 -6.04 -8.55
CA PRO A 130 -10.24 -6.44 -9.83
C PRO A 130 -10.14 -5.37 -10.91
N THR A 131 -10.15 -4.09 -10.54
CA THR A 131 -10.18 -2.97 -11.47
C THR A 131 -9.03 -2.00 -11.23
N ALA A 132 -8.68 -1.22 -12.28
CA ALA A 132 -7.72 -0.13 -12.18
C ALA A 132 -8.15 0.92 -11.13
N VAL A 133 -9.46 1.10 -10.92
CA VAL A 133 -10.00 2.03 -9.92
C VAL A 133 -9.62 1.60 -8.51
N VAL A 134 -9.74 0.32 -8.17
CA VAL A 134 -9.33 -0.19 -6.86
C VAL A 134 -7.83 -0.03 -6.69
N CYS A 135 -7.04 -0.34 -7.72
CA CYS A 135 -5.60 -0.14 -7.69
C CYS A 135 -5.22 1.33 -7.42
N MET A 136 -5.88 2.30 -8.08
CA MET A 136 -5.67 3.73 -7.83
C MET A 136 -6.06 4.14 -6.41
N ILE A 137 -7.18 3.65 -5.89
CA ILE A 137 -7.60 3.91 -4.50
C ILE A 137 -6.55 3.39 -3.52
N GLN A 138 -6.02 2.20 -3.76
CA GLN A 138 -4.97 1.63 -2.93
C GLN A 138 -3.71 2.50 -2.92
N ILE A 139 -3.27 3.02 -4.06
CA ILE A 139 -2.13 3.94 -4.15
C ILE A 139 -2.41 5.22 -3.35
N ILE A 140 -3.59 5.83 -3.54
CA ILE A 140 -3.98 7.04 -2.82
C ILE A 140 -3.97 6.80 -1.31
N LEU A 141 -4.52 5.69 -0.84
CA LEU A 141 -4.55 5.35 0.59
C LEU A 141 -3.16 5.19 1.19
N MET A 142 -2.24 4.51 0.48
CA MET A 142 -0.85 4.35 0.93
C MET A 142 -0.16 5.71 1.12
N LEU A 143 -0.36 6.64 0.18
CA LEU A 143 0.28 7.96 0.22
C LEU A 143 -0.44 8.93 1.17
N LEU A 144 -1.76 8.77 1.35
CA LEU A 144 -2.60 9.65 2.15
C LEU A 144 -2.14 9.71 3.61
N MET A 145 -1.77 8.58 4.19
CA MET A 145 -1.37 8.52 5.60
C MET A 145 -0.10 9.33 5.86
N ALA A 146 0.93 9.16 5.03
CA ALA A 146 2.16 9.92 5.14
C ALA A 146 1.94 11.44 4.90
N ALA A 147 1.18 11.78 3.85
CA ALA A 147 0.85 13.16 3.53
C ALA A 147 0.05 13.84 4.65
N SER A 148 -0.91 13.13 5.24
CA SER A 148 -1.74 13.66 6.34
C SER A 148 -0.93 13.96 7.60
N LEU A 149 0.06 13.12 7.93
CA LEU A 149 0.96 13.34 9.07
C LEU A 149 1.84 14.57 8.88
N VAL A 150 2.40 14.78 7.70
CA VAL A 150 3.19 15.97 7.38
C VAL A 150 2.34 17.23 7.47
N PHE A 151 1.11 17.18 6.98
CA PHE A 151 0.17 18.30 7.08
C PHE A 151 -0.25 18.58 8.53
N ALA A 152 -0.52 17.54 9.32
CA ALA A 152 -0.83 17.65 10.74
C ALA A 152 0.32 18.30 11.53
N TYR A 153 1.57 17.90 11.24
CA TYR A 153 2.75 18.53 11.80
C TYR A 153 2.81 20.03 11.50
N GLY A 154 2.60 20.42 10.24
CA GLY A 154 2.58 21.84 9.85
C GLY A 154 1.51 22.66 10.58
N ARG A 155 0.34 22.05 10.87
CA ARG A 155 -0.73 22.68 11.67
C ARG A 155 -0.37 22.77 13.16
N MET A 156 0.24 21.74 13.71
CA MET A 156 0.62 21.70 15.12
C MET A 156 1.72 22.71 15.44
N THR A 157 2.69 22.91 14.54
CA THR A 157 3.75 23.91 14.67
C THR A 157 3.27 25.35 14.43
N GLY A 158 2.02 25.55 14.03
CA GLY A 158 1.47 26.85 13.67
C GLY A 158 2.00 27.40 12.33
N ASN A 159 2.85 26.66 11.63
CA ASN A 159 3.44 27.05 10.36
C ASN A 159 3.06 26.08 9.24
N VAL A 160 1.88 26.27 8.70
CA VAL A 160 1.35 25.41 7.60
C VAL A 160 2.28 25.44 6.36
N LYS A 161 3.00 26.54 6.13
CA LYS A 161 3.93 26.65 5.01
C LYS A 161 5.09 25.65 5.14
N SER A 162 5.55 25.39 6.37
CA SER A 162 6.60 24.39 6.62
C SER A 162 6.12 22.98 6.24
N GLY A 163 4.89 22.59 6.64
CA GLY A 163 4.30 21.32 6.24
C GLY A 163 4.19 21.19 4.71
N PHE A 164 3.72 22.24 4.02
CA PHE A 164 3.66 22.24 2.55
C PHE A 164 5.02 22.14 1.89
N SER A 165 6.05 22.79 2.44
CA SER A 165 7.42 22.72 1.89
C SER A 165 7.97 21.29 1.97
N ILE A 166 7.76 20.59 3.10
CA ILE A 166 8.16 19.19 3.26
C ILE A 166 7.40 18.31 2.27
N LEU A 167 6.06 18.44 2.21
CA LEU A 167 5.23 17.67 1.28
C LEU A 167 5.64 17.91 -0.19
N PHE A 168 5.97 19.14 -0.55
CA PHE A 168 6.43 19.47 -1.89
C PHE A 168 7.75 18.76 -2.22
N GLY A 169 8.72 18.77 -1.29
CA GLY A 169 9.97 18.02 -1.47
C GLY A 169 9.74 16.51 -1.67
N MET A 170 8.87 15.91 -0.85
CA MET A 170 8.47 14.51 -0.99
C MET A 170 7.82 14.23 -2.35
N MET A 171 6.93 15.10 -2.82
CA MET A 171 6.26 14.96 -4.13
C MET A 171 7.24 15.07 -5.30
N VAL A 172 8.23 15.97 -5.24
CA VAL A 172 9.24 16.09 -6.30
C VAL A 172 10.06 14.81 -6.43
N LEU A 173 10.50 14.24 -5.32
CA LEU A 173 11.24 12.97 -5.31
C LEU A 173 10.37 11.80 -5.81
N PHE A 174 9.12 11.74 -5.38
CA PHE A 174 8.17 10.72 -5.79
C PHE A 174 7.89 10.78 -7.29
N ILE A 175 7.61 11.96 -7.84
CA ILE A 175 7.33 12.14 -9.26
C ILE A 175 8.58 11.81 -10.09
N GLY A 176 9.77 12.24 -9.65
CA GLY A 176 11.03 11.91 -10.30
C GLY A 176 11.27 10.40 -10.39
N ALA A 177 11.09 9.69 -9.28
CA ALA A 177 11.21 8.24 -9.23
C ALA A 177 10.15 7.54 -10.11
N PHE A 178 8.90 7.99 -10.04
CA PHE A 178 7.83 7.47 -10.90
C PHE A 178 8.15 7.63 -12.39
N MET A 179 8.61 8.80 -12.79
CA MET A 179 8.98 9.05 -14.20
C MET A 179 10.12 8.13 -14.68
N LEU A 180 11.11 7.88 -13.82
CA LEU A 180 12.21 6.97 -14.14
C LEU A 180 11.73 5.52 -14.28
N ILE A 181 10.90 5.04 -13.36
CA ILE A 181 10.34 3.69 -13.43
C ILE A 181 9.43 3.56 -14.66
N ALA A 182 8.51 4.50 -14.87
CA ALA A 182 7.58 4.48 -16.00
C ALA A 182 8.32 4.54 -17.34
N TRP A 183 9.36 5.35 -17.46
CA TRP A 183 10.20 5.40 -18.65
C TRP A 183 10.92 4.07 -18.89
N SER A 184 11.51 3.50 -17.85
CA SER A 184 12.19 2.20 -17.93
C SER A 184 11.24 1.08 -18.36
N GLU A 185 10.05 1.00 -17.77
CA GLU A 185 9.06 -0.04 -18.08
C GLU A 185 8.32 0.17 -19.41
N SER A 186 8.34 1.39 -19.95
CA SER A 186 7.79 1.66 -21.27
C SER A 186 8.69 1.16 -22.41
N THR A 187 9.97 0.90 -22.14
CA THR A 187 10.89 0.30 -23.11
C THR A 187 10.70 -1.22 -23.16
N ALA A 188 10.89 -1.78 -24.33
CA ALA A 188 10.83 -3.22 -24.53
C ALA A 188 12.01 -3.91 -23.82
N ASN A 189 11.75 -5.07 -23.23
CA ASN A 189 12.81 -5.90 -22.68
C ASN A 189 13.60 -6.56 -23.82
N PRO A 190 14.92 -6.29 -23.98
CA PRO A 190 15.70 -6.82 -25.08
C PRO A 190 15.70 -8.36 -25.13
N LEU A 191 15.75 -9.01 -23.97
CA LEU A 191 15.76 -10.48 -23.86
C LEU A 191 14.47 -11.12 -24.38
N VAL A 192 13.32 -10.46 -24.15
CA VAL A 192 12.02 -10.93 -24.61
C VAL A 192 11.83 -10.60 -26.11
N THR A 193 12.44 -9.50 -26.55
CA THR A 193 12.48 -9.09 -27.96
C THR A 193 13.12 -10.13 -28.84
N GLU A 194 14.26 -10.67 -28.42
CA GLU A 194 15.01 -11.69 -29.19
C GLU A 194 14.20 -12.98 -29.38
N LEU A 195 13.21 -13.23 -28.49
CA LEU A 195 12.29 -14.37 -28.59
C LEU A 195 11.10 -14.12 -29.55
N GLY A 196 11.03 -12.95 -30.19
CA GLY A 196 9.99 -12.63 -31.19
C GLY A 196 8.67 -12.14 -30.60
N VAL A 197 8.63 -11.72 -29.32
CA VAL A 197 7.43 -11.15 -28.69
C VAL A 197 7.24 -9.69 -29.12
N SER A 198 6.00 -9.30 -29.43
CA SER A 198 5.67 -7.93 -29.83
C SER A 198 5.75 -6.94 -28.67
N HIS A 199 6.24 -5.71 -28.93
CA HIS A 199 6.60 -4.73 -27.90
C HIS A 199 5.58 -3.61 -27.69
N GLY A 200 4.40 -3.68 -28.27
CA GLY A 200 3.46 -2.56 -28.32
C GLY A 200 3.03 -1.97 -26.96
N LEU A 201 3.25 -2.69 -25.86
CA LEU A 201 2.83 -2.30 -24.52
C LEU A 201 4.00 -2.10 -23.53
N GLY A 202 5.25 -2.06 -24.00
CA GLY A 202 6.44 -2.01 -23.13
C GLY A 202 6.75 -3.35 -22.47
N ASN A 203 7.43 -3.32 -21.31
CA ASN A 203 7.76 -4.52 -20.56
C ASN A 203 6.54 -5.02 -19.77
N MET A 204 5.81 -5.98 -20.30
CA MET A 204 4.63 -6.59 -19.68
C MET A 204 4.95 -7.83 -18.85
N GLU A 205 6.21 -8.26 -18.79
CA GLU A 205 6.61 -9.40 -17.98
C GLU A 205 6.28 -9.18 -16.52
N GLY A 206 5.65 -10.16 -15.88
CA GLY A 206 5.25 -10.10 -14.48
C GLY A 206 4.22 -9.01 -14.11
N LYS A 207 3.56 -8.40 -15.10
CA LYS A 207 2.53 -7.38 -14.94
C LYS A 207 1.17 -7.84 -15.40
N GLU A 208 0.14 -7.35 -14.73
CA GLU A 208 -1.25 -7.64 -15.05
C GLU A 208 -1.72 -6.79 -16.23
N VAL A 209 -2.33 -7.42 -17.24
CA VAL A 209 -2.83 -6.72 -18.45
C VAL A 209 -3.87 -5.64 -18.09
N ARG A 210 -4.70 -5.88 -17.05
CA ARG A 210 -5.71 -4.92 -16.59
C ARG A 210 -5.14 -3.62 -16.03
N PHE A 211 -3.87 -3.62 -15.60
CA PHE A 211 -3.18 -2.44 -15.07
C PHE A 211 -2.24 -1.81 -16.09
N GLY A 212 -1.65 -2.61 -16.95
CA GLY A 212 -0.64 -2.17 -17.89
C GLY A 212 0.67 -1.77 -17.20
N THR A 213 1.61 -1.25 -17.98
CA THR A 213 2.94 -0.84 -17.48
C THR A 213 2.86 0.41 -16.59
N LEU A 214 2.06 1.42 -16.97
CA LEU A 214 2.03 2.72 -16.30
C LEU A 214 1.45 2.63 -14.89
N LEU A 215 0.29 1.98 -14.72
CA LEU A 215 -0.35 1.86 -13.41
C LEU A 215 0.45 0.93 -12.48
N THR A 216 1.05 -0.14 -13.04
CA THR A 216 1.94 -1.02 -12.25
C THR A 216 3.19 -0.26 -11.80
N SER A 217 3.77 0.59 -12.65
CA SER A 217 4.91 1.45 -12.28
C SER A 217 4.54 2.46 -11.19
N LEU A 218 3.35 3.07 -11.29
CA LEU A 218 2.86 3.99 -10.25
C LEU A 218 2.63 3.28 -8.92
N PHE A 219 2.06 2.08 -8.95
CA PHE A 219 1.86 1.25 -7.77
C PHE A 219 3.19 0.85 -7.14
N ALA A 220 4.15 0.40 -7.96
CA ALA A 220 5.49 0.04 -7.50
C ALA A 220 6.21 1.24 -6.86
N THR A 221 6.11 2.44 -7.47
CA THR A 221 6.66 3.67 -6.90
C THR A 221 6.00 4.00 -5.57
N GLY A 222 4.66 3.95 -5.50
CA GLY A 222 3.91 4.24 -4.28
C GLY A 222 4.24 3.28 -3.15
N SER A 223 4.31 1.99 -3.45
CA SER A 223 4.63 0.95 -2.49
C SER A 223 6.09 1.03 -2.00
N SER A 224 7.04 1.28 -2.91
CA SER A 224 8.46 1.41 -2.54
C SER A 224 8.73 2.69 -1.76
N ALA A 225 8.13 3.81 -2.16
CA ALA A 225 8.28 5.10 -1.49
C ALA A 225 7.65 5.11 -0.08
N SER A 226 6.57 4.35 0.13
CA SER A 226 5.92 4.23 1.43
C SER A 226 6.44 3.05 2.27
N ALA A 227 7.41 2.30 1.76
CA ALA A 227 7.90 1.06 2.36
C ALA A 227 6.77 0.06 2.72
N ALA A 228 5.67 0.08 1.94
CA ALA A 228 4.48 -0.74 2.20
C ALA A 228 4.72 -2.23 1.96
N GLY A 229 5.63 -2.58 1.06
CA GLY A 229 5.86 -3.97 0.66
C GLY A 229 4.70 -4.58 -0.12
N SER A 230 3.78 -3.78 -0.63
CA SER A 230 2.67 -4.21 -1.48
C SER A 230 3.10 -4.23 -2.95
N SER A 231 2.48 -5.08 -3.76
CA SER A 231 2.78 -5.16 -5.20
C SER A 231 1.53 -5.35 -6.03
N ALA A 232 1.50 -4.76 -7.23
CA ALA A 232 0.50 -5.00 -8.26
C ALA A 232 1.09 -5.78 -9.45
N GLY A 233 2.35 -6.15 -9.37
CA GLY A 233 3.08 -6.95 -10.33
C GLY A 233 4.38 -7.46 -9.73
N SER A 234 5.15 -8.25 -10.47
CA SER A 234 6.42 -8.79 -10.00
C SER A 234 7.52 -7.73 -10.07
N PHE A 235 8.19 -7.48 -8.94
CA PHE A 235 9.37 -6.62 -8.90
C PHE A 235 10.59 -7.29 -9.57
N ASP A 236 10.65 -8.61 -9.55
CA ASP A 236 11.73 -9.40 -10.15
C ASP A 236 11.77 -9.28 -11.69
N SER A 237 10.60 -9.07 -12.30
CA SER A 237 10.44 -8.91 -13.74
C SER A 237 10.56 -7.45 -14.24
N MET A 238 10.97 -6.53 -13.37
CA MET A 238 11.21 -5.14 -13.77
C MET A 238 12.50 -5.00 -14.56
N MET A 239 12.52 -4.01 -15.45
CA MET A 239 13.76 -3.58 -16.12
C MET A 239 14.82 -3.16 -15.09
N PRO A 240 16.11 -3.33 -15.36
CA PRO A 240 17.18 -3.06 -14.39
C PRO A 240 17.12 -1.66 -13.75
N ILE A 241 16.78 -0.63 -14.52
CA ILE A 241 16.64 0.73 -14.02
C ILE A 241 15.39 0.83 -13.13
N GLY A 242 14.24 0.28 -13.55
CA GLY A 242 13.01 0.27 -12.78
C GLY A 242 13.19 -0.44 -11.44
N GLY A 243 13.80 -1.63 -11.45
CA GLY A 243 14.15 -2.38 -10.24
C GLY A 243 15.14 -1.64 -9.34
N GLY A 244 16.19 -1.04 -9.93
CA GLY A 244 17.18 -0.24 -9.20
C GLY A 244 16.59 0.99 -8.52
N VAL A 245 15.69 1.72 -9.19
CA VAL A 245 14.98 2.88 -8.58
C VAL A 245 14.04 2.41 -7.47
N SER A 246 13.35 1.27 -7.64
CA SER A 246 12.50 0.70 -6.59
C SER A 246 13.31 0.31 -5.36
N LEU A 247 14.48 -0.31 -5.53
CA LEU A 247 15.41 -0.60 -4.42
C LEU A 247 15.91 0.67 -3.74
N TRP A 248 16.28 1.68 -4.51
CA TRP A 248 16.69 2.97 -3.96
C TRP A 248 15.56 3.62 -3.16
N LEU A 249 14.32 3.58 -3.68
CA LEU A 249 13.14 4.07 -2.96
C LEU A 249 12.91 3.35 -1.64
N ILE A 250 13.10 2.03 -1.58
CA ILE A 250 12.95 1.26 -0.32
C ILE A 250 14.02 1.68 0.69
N GLN A 251 15.25 1.93 0.25
CA GLN A 251 16.33 2.40 1.13
C GLN A 251 16.08 3.82 1.65
N VAL A 252 15.49 4.68 0.83
CA VAL A 252 15.14 6.07 1.16
C VAL A 252 13.66 6.20 1.54
N GLY A 253 12.89 5.11 1.46
CA GLY A 253 11.44 5.10 1.57
C GLY A 253 10.90 5.64 2.90
N ASP A 254 11.65 5.48 3.98
CA ASP A 254 11.32 6.10 5.26
C ASP A 254 11.40 7.64 5.23
N VAL A 255 12.00 8.21 4.19
CA VAL A 255 12.15 9.67 4.03
C VAL A 255 11.07 10.24 3.10
N ILE A 256 10.75 9.56 1.98
CA ILE A 256 9.91 10.16 0.92
C ILE A 256 8.43 10.15 1.32
N PHE A 257 7.83 8.98 1.46
CA PHE A 257 6.46 8.80 1.96
C PHE A 257 6.44 7.65 2.96
N GLY A 258 7.48 7.54 3.78
CA GLY A 258 7.64 6.48 4.75
C GLY A 258 6.41 6.39 5.62
N GLY A 259 5.59 5.43 5.37
CA GLY A 259 4.32 5.04 5.97
C GLY A 259 3.84 5.77 7.23
N SER A 260 3.04 5.13 8.03
CA SER A 260 2.60 5.67 9.32
C SER A 260 3.71 5.69 10.39
N ARG A 261 4.94 5.26 10.05
CA ARG A 261 5.96 4.94 11.07
C ARG A 261 7.18 5.87 11.08
N SER A 262 7.65 6.40 9.97
CA SER A 262 9.00 6.98 9.92
C SER A 262 9.19 8.20 9.04
N GLY A 263 8.42 8.41 7.98
CA GLY A 263 8.67 9.47 7.00
C GLY A 263 8.75 10.88 7.55
N LEU A 264 7.98 11.20 8.59
CA LEU A 264 8.04 12.52 9.22
C LEU A 264 9.36 12.74 9.97
N TYR A 265 9.86 11.72 10.67
CA TYR A 265 11.06 11.84 11.51
C TYR A 265 12.32 12.06 10.67
N THR A 266 12.45 11.30 9.60
CA THR A 266 13.62 11.33 8.72
C THR A 266 13.68 12.59 7.86
N MET A 267 12.53 13.20 7.54
CA MET A 267 12.48 14.49 6.84
C MET A 267 12.79 15.69 7.75
N LEU A 268 12.68 15.53 9.05
CA LEU A 268 12.95 16.59 10.01
C LEU A 268 14.38 16.53 10.60
N GLY A 269 15.05 15.39 10.50
CA GLY A 269 16.45 15.18 10.87
C GLY A 269 17.39 15.49 9.72
#